data_5c708a744e5b385f6043ee90ad0c9b97
#
_entry.id   5c708a744e5b385f6043ee90ad0c9b97
#
_cell.length_a   1.000
_cell.length_b   1.000
_cell.length_c   1.000
_cell.angle_alpha   90.00
_cell.angle_beta   90.00
_cell.angle_gamma   90.00
#
_symmetry.space_group_name_H-M   'P 1'
#
loop_
_entity.id
_entity.type
_entity.pdbx_description
1 polymer ?
#
loop_
_entity_poly.entity_id
_entity_poly.type
_entity_poly.pdbx_seq_one_letter_code
_entity_poly.pdbx_strand_id
1 'polypeptide(L)'
;MRRNTKLLTTGILSMAIVAPTMAFATESNAMENNADLNINLEKKSIVLGSTSKVSVKFKERPDADSITLKYKCYDMPLDTTLNYNQSTDSYEGTINYNKDPEYLNVWELQGITINSKNNPKTLNKQDLENMGLNLKDYNVTQECIIEDITSRKDVNKY
;
A
#
# COMPACT_ATOMS: atom_id res chain seq x y z
N MET A 1 35.13 -1.72 76.62
CA MET A 1 34.11 -0.80 76.18
C MET A 1 33.99 -0.88 74.64
N ARG A 2 32.99 -1.57 74.13
CA ARG A 2 32.76 -1.71 72.67
C ARG A 2 31.59 -0.76 72.27
N ARG A 3 31.85 0.21 71.42
CA ARG A 3 30.82 1.08 70.89
C ARG A 3 30.35 0.50 69.51
N ASN A 4 29.10 0.08 69.47
CA ASN A 4 28.45 -0.35 68.28
C ASN A 4 27.94 0.88 67.54
N THR A 5 28.49 1.15 66.38
CA THR A 5 27.98 2.17 65.42
C THR A 5 26.98 1.50 64.49
N LYS A 6 25.72 1.85 64.61
CA LYS A 6 24.66 1.43 63.67
C LYS A 6 24.70 2.32 62.42
N LEU A 7 25.02 1.74 61.28
CA LEU A 7 24.81 2.41 59.99
C LEU A 7 23.32 2.37 59.64
N LEU A 8 22.72 3.55 59.50
CA LEU A 8 21.42 3.71 58.87
C LEU A 8 21.61 3.75 57.37
N THR A 9 21.14 2.72 56.69
CA THR A 9 21.09 2.70 55.23
C THR A 9 19.77 3.31 54.79
N THR A 10 19.82 4.53 54.28
CA THR A 10 18.65 5.21 53.70
C THR A 10 18.42 4.64 52.30
N GLY A 11 17.43 3.79 52.11
CA GLY A 11 17.00 3.28 50.82
C GLY A 11 16.23 4.36 50.06
N ILE A 12 16.79 4.80 48.93
CA ILE A 12 16.07 5.66 47.99
C ILE A 12 15.19 4.76 47.16
N LEU A 13 13.87 4.85 47.38
CA LEU A 13 12.86 4.16 46.60
C LEU A 13 12.64 4.94 45.27
N SER A 14 13.32 4.51 44.24
CA SER A 14 13.07 5.07 42.87
C SER A 14 11.74 4.50 42.33
N MET A 15 10.69 5.28 42.39
CA MET A 15 9.45 5.00 41.67
C MET A 15 9.68 5.22 40.16
N ALA A 16 9.86 4.14 39.44
CA ALA A 16 9.77 4.16 37.97
C ALA A 16 8.31 4.29 37.60
N ILE A 17 7.94 5.48 37.11
CA ILE A 17 6.63 5.70 36.48
C ILE A 17 6.69 5.04 35.08
N VAL A 18 6.15 3.82 34.99
CA VAL A 18 5.89 3.16 33.70
C VAL A 18 4.64 3.80 33.13
N ALA A 19 4.81 4.74 32.21
CA ALA A 19 3.71 5.22 31.40
C ALA A 19 3.23 4.07 30.49
N PRO A 20 1.95 3.71 30.48
CA PRO A 20 1.45 2.76 29.50
C PRO A 20 1.48 3.43 28.13
N THR A 21 2.43 3.03 27.29
CA THR A 21 2.36 3.27 25.86
C THR A 21 1.17 2.48 25.33
N MET A 22 0.05 3.17 25.11
CA MET A 22 -1.05 2.62 24.35
C MET A 22 -0.54 2.45 22.91
N ALA A 23 -0.02 1.28 22.60
CA ALA A 23 0.12 0.82 21.25
C ALA A 23 -1.31 0.65 20.72
N PHE A 24 -1.76 1.61 19.92
CA PHE A 24 -2.90 1.39 19.03
C PHE A 24 -2.44 0.33 18.03
N ALA A 25 -2.66 -0.94 18.38
CA ALA A 25 -2.70 -1.99 17.40
C ALA A 25 -3.90 -1.64 16.49
N THR A 26 -3.62 -1.06 15.32
CA THR A 26 -4.51 -1.15 14.20
C THR A 26 -4.58 -2.64 13.88
N GLU A 27 -5.60 -3.31 14.43
CA GLU A 27 -6.03 -4.60 13.94
C GLU A 27 -6.46 -4.38 12.49
N SER A 28 -5.51 -4.50 11.57
CA SER A 28 -5.86 -4.87 10.22
C SER A 28 -6.42 -6.28 10.35
N ASN A 29 -7.73 -6.41 10.31
CA ASN A 29 -8.39 -7.67 10.04
C ASN A 29 -7.92 -8.12 8.66
N ALA A 30 -6.72 -8.69 8.61
CA ALA A 30 -6.30 -9.51 7.50
C ALA A 30 -7.23 -10.73 7.58
N MET A 31 -8.37 -10.66 6.84
CA MET A 31 -9.03 -11.87 6.40
C MET A 31 -7.89 -12.71 5.82
N GLU A 32 -7.64 -13.88 6.41
CA GLU A 32 -6.81 -14.92 5.79
C GLU A 32 -7.50 -15.29 4.47
N ASN A 33 -7.19 -14.52 3.44
CA ASN A 33 -7.54 -14.88 2.09
C ASN A 33 -6.73 -16.12 1.77
N ASN A 34 -7.39 -17.28 1.67
CA ASN A 34 -6.85 -18.51 1.09
C ASN A 34 -6.52 -18.34 -0.41
N ALA A 35 -6.38 -17.12 -0.87
CA ALA A 35 -6.04 -16.81 -2.25
C ALA A 35 -4.58 -17.21 -2.52
N ASP A 36 -4.33 -17.80 -3.68
CA ASP A 36 -2.97 -18.14 -4.12
C ASP A 36 -2.12 -16.90 -4.40
N LEU A 37 -2.73 -15.73 -4.32
CA LEU A 37 -2.15 -14.43 -4.61
C LEU A 37 -2.73 -13.38 -3.66
N ASN A 38 -1.89 -12.53 -3.09
CA ASN A 38 -2.29 -11.39 -2.26
C ASN A 38 -1.74 -10.09 -2.86
N ILE A 39 -2.61 -9.11 -3.07
CA ILE A 39 -2.26 -7.76 -3.54
C ILE A 39 -2.55 -6.78 -2.41
N ASN A 40 -1.57 -5.96 -2.05
CA ASN A 40 -1.73 -4.89 -1.07
C ASN A 40 -1.49 -3.53 -1.73
N LEU A 41 -2.48 -2.64 -1.63
CA LEU A 41 -2.43 -1.26 -2.09
C LEU A 41 -2.36 -0.34 -0.87
N GLU A 42 -1.33 0.50 -0.79
CA GLU A 42 -1.20 1.50 0.29
C GLU A 42 -2.37 2.49 0.28
N LYS A 43 -2.78 2.92 -0.92
CA LYS A 43 -3.89 3.84 -1.13
C LYS A 43 -4.72 3.39 -2.32
N LYS A 44 -6.04 3.35 -2.14
CA LYS A 44 -7.01 3.08 -3.23
C LYS A 44 -7.48 4.35 -3.92
N SER A 45 -7.25 5.51 -3.32
CA SER A 45 -7.53 6.82 -3.90
C SER A 45 -6.26 7.65 -3.93
N ILE A 46 -5.96 8.26 -5.06
CA ILE A 46 -4.78 9.09 -5.29
C ILE A 46 -5.15 10.34 -6.07
N VAL A 47 -4.54 11.46 -5.68
CA VAL A 47 -4.65 12.74 -6.39
C VAL A 47 -3.49 12.89 -7.37
N LEU A 48 -3.62 13.79 -8.33
CA LEU A 48 -2.58 14.12 -9.30
C LEU A 48 -1.23 14.38 -8.60
N GLY A 49 -0.17 13.77 -9.14
CA GLY A 49 1.20 13.91 -8.61
C GLY A 49 1.48 13.11 -7.35
N SER A 50 0.49 12.43 -6.77
CA SER A 50 0.71 11.48 -5.68
C SER A 50 0.94 10.06 -6.21
N THR A 51 1.46 9.21 -5.34
CA THR A 51 1.76 7.81 -5.67
C THR A 51 1.14 6.88 -4.64
N SER A 52 0.88 5.64 -5.04
CA SER A 52 0.49 4.57 -4.13
C SER A 52 1.49 3.42 -4.24
N LYS A 53 2.04 3.00 -3.11
CA LYS A 53 2.84 1.78 -3.09
C LYS A 53 1.93 0.57 -3.26
N VAL A 54 2.43 -0.41 -3.98
CA VAL A 54 1.75 -1.67 -4.20
C VAL A 54 2.72 -2.82 -3.99
N SER A 55 2.24 -3.87 -3.35
CA SER A 55 2.97 -5.13 -3.22
C SER A 55 2.08 -6.30 -3.62
N VAL A 56 2.72 -7.31 -4.22
CA VAL A 56 2.07 -8.55 -4.65
C VAL A 56 2.87 -9.72 -4.11
N LYS A 57 2.21 -10.59 -3.35
CA LYS A 57 2.79 -11.80 -2.82
C LYS A 57 2.06 -13.01 -3.38
N PHE A 58 2.79 -13.94 -3.99
CA PHE A 58 2.29 -15.23 -4.42
C PHE A 58 2.49 -16.26 -3.31
N LYS A 59 1.57 -17.21 -3.19
CA LYS A 59 1.72 -18.37 -2.30
C LYS A 59 2.92 -19.21 -2.72
N GLU A 60 3.06 -19.44 -4.04
CA GLU A 60 4.23 -20.03 -4.65
C GLU A 60 4.86 -18.99 -5.57
N ARG A 61 6.08 -18.55 -5.22
CA ARG A 61 6.78 -17.52 -5.97
C ARG A 61 7.05 -18.00 -7.41
N PRO A 62 6.61 -17.24 -8.44
CA PRO A 62 7.00 -17.53 -9.82
C PRO A 62 8.49 -17.25 -10.05
N ASP A 63 9.11 -17.98 -10.99
CA ASP A 63 10.49 -17.75 -11.42
C ASP A 63 10.56 -16.50 -12.33
N ALA A 64 10.48 -15.34 -11.70
CA ALA A 64 10.54 -14.04 -12.37
C ALA A 64 11.16 -12.99 -11.45
N ASP A 65 11.94 -12.07 -12.03
CA ASP A 65 12.53 -10.94 -11.30
C ASP A 65 11.54 -9.78 -11.13
N SER A 66 10.51 -9.73 -11.97
CA SER A 66 9.48 -8.70 -11.93
C SER A 66 8.12 -9.20 -12.42
N ILE A 67 7.07 -8.46 -12.06
CA ILE A 67 5.74 -8.62 -12.60
C ILE A 67 5.22 -7.27 -13.06
N THR A 68 4.20 -7.26 -13.93
CA THR A 68 3.54 -6.03 -14.37
C THR A 68 2.06 -6.10 -14.05
N LEU A 69 1.57 -5.19 -13.21
CA LEU A 69 0.14 -4.98 -13.02
C LEU A 69 -0.40 -4.20 -14.20
N LYS A 70 -1.49 -4.69 -14.77
CA LYS A 70 -2.18 -4.06 -15.91
C LYS A 70 -3.48 -3.46 -15.42
N TYR A 71 -3.56 -2.15 -15.45
CA TYR A 71 -4.78 -1.39 -15.18
C TYR A 71 -5.36 -0.80 -16.46
N LYS A 72 -6.65 -0.55 -16.47
CA LYS A 72 -7.34 0.13 -17.56
C LYS A 72 -8.39 1.09 -17.00
N CYS A 73 -8.45 2.30 -17.58
CA CYS A 73 -9.53 3.23 -17.37
C CYS A 73 -10.07 3.64 -18.76
N TYR A 74 -11.33 3.30 -19.05
CA TYR A 74 -11.88 3.36 -20.42
C TYR A 74 -10.96 2.62 -21.42
N ASP A 75 -10.39 3.31 -22.39
CA ASP A 75 -9.45 2.73 -23.37
C ASP A 75 -7.97 3.04 -23.07
N MET A 76 -7.68 3.70 -21.94
CA MET A 76 -6.32 4.04 -21.52
C MET A 76 -5.71 2.90 -20.68
N PRO A 77 -4.62 2.29 -21.13
CA PRO A 77 -3.88 1.33 -20.29
C PRO A 77 -2.95 2.05 -19.33
N LEU A 78 -2.71 1.42 -18.18
CA LEU A 78 -1.68 1.80 -17.24
C LEU A 78 -0.97 0.53 -16.75
N ASP A 79 0.27 0.38 -17.12
CA ASP A 79 1.11 -0.73 -16.74
C ASP A 79 2.07 -0.29 -15.62
N THR A 80 2.09 -1.04 -14.52
CA THR A 80 2.98 -0.78 -13.38
C THR A 80 3.86 -1.99 -13.15
N THR A 81 5.18 -1.82 -13.30
CA THR A 81 6.14 -2.90 -13.05
C THR A 81 6.55 -2.92 -11.59
N LEU A 82 6.46 -4.10 -10.99
CA LEU A 82 6.90 -4.40 -9.63
C LEU A 82 8.12 -5.31 -9.68
N ASN A 83 9.14 -4.99 -8.90
CA ASN A 83 10.35 -5.78 -8.80
C ASN A 83 10.31 -6.66 -7.54
N TYR A 84 10.92 -7.84 -7.64
CA TYR A 84 10.99 -8.74 -6.50
C TYR A 84 11.90 -8.19 -5.40
N ASN A 85 11.35 -8.12 -4.19
CA ASN A 85 12.06 -7.76 -2.97
C ASN A 85 12.26 -9.01 -2.11
N GLN A 86 13.50 -9.48 -2.02
CA GLN A 86 13.84 -10.68 -1.26
C GLN A 86 13.58 -10.53 0.25
N SER A 87 13.66 -9.30 0.79
CA SER A 87 13.49 -9.06 2.22
C SER A 87 12.04 -9.24 2.69
N THR A 88 11.08 -8.95 1.82
CA THR A 88 9.64 -9.05 2.09
C THR A 88 9.00 -10.26 1.43
N ASP A 89 9.77 -10.98 0.59
CA ASP A 89 9.28 -12.08 -0.24
C ASP A 89 8.05 -11.67 -1.05
N SER A 90 8.12 -10.49 -1.70
CA SER A 90 7.03 -9.92 -2.49
C SER A 90 7.54 -9.10 -3.66
N TYR A 91 6.68 -8.86 -4.65
CA TYR A 91 6.96 -7.91 -5.73
C TYR A 91 6.44 -6.54 -5.33
N GLU A 92 7.30 -5.54 -5.39
CA GLU A 92 6.99 -4.19 -4.88
C GLU A 92 7.23 -3.13 -5.96
N GLY A 93 6.40 -2.09 -5.92
CA GLY A 93 6.51 -0.96 -6.82
C GLY A 93 5.58 0.17 -6.44
N THR A 94 5.43 1.12 -7.36
CA THR A 94 4.64 2.32 -7.13
C THR A 94 3.75 2.59 -8.32
N ILE A 95 2.47 2.77 -8.07
CA ILE A 95 1.51 3.25 -9.07
C ILE A 95 1.61 4.77 -9.09
N ASN A 96 1.87 5.32 -10.29
CA ASN A 96 2.01 6.75 -10.50
C ASN A 96 1.11 7.18 -11.67
N TYR A 97 0.30 8.22 -11.45
CA TYR A 97 -0.55 8.80 -12.47
C TYR A 97 -0.05 10.20 -12.81
N ASN A 98 0.54 10.32 -14.00
CA ASN A 98 1.16 11.56 -14.46
C ASN A 98 0.23 12.41 -15.34
N LYS A 99 -0.99 11.98 -15.58
CA LYS A 99 -1.95 12.71 -16.40
C LYS A 99 -2.99 13.36 -15.50
N ASP A 100 -3.21 14.65 -15.74
CA ASP A 100 -4.30 15.40 -15.10
C ASP A 100 -5.63 14.80 -15.56
N PRO A 101 -6.45 14.23 -14.67
CA PRO A 101 -7.75 13.76 -15.05
C PRO A 101 -8.68 14.98 -15.15
N GLU A 102 -9.27 15.19 -16.32
CA GLU A 102 -10.38 16.14 -16.46
C GLU A 102 -11.58 15.71 -15.59
N TYR A 103 -11.62 14.41 -15.23
CA TYR A 103 -12.71 13.78 -14.48
C TYR A 103 -12.17 12.73 -13.49
N LEU A 104 -13.02 12.36 -12.53
CA LEU A 104 -12.79 11.21 -11.67
C LEU A 104 -12.60 9.94 -12.51
N ASN A 105 -11.43 9.31 -12.42
CA ASN A 105 -11.11 8.09 -13.14
C ASN A 105 -11.01 6.91 -12.18
N VAL A 106 -11.62 5.80 -12.55
CA VAL A 106 -11.44 4.51 -11.87
C VAL A 106 -10.61 3.60 -12.76
N TRP A 107 -9.45 3.24 -12.25
CA TRP A 107 -8.52 2.31 -12.89
C TRP A 107 -8.83 0.90 -12.42
N GLU A 108 -9.30 0.06 -13.31
CA GLU A 108 -9.64 -1.33 -13.02
C GLU A 108 -8.46 -2.24 -13.29
N LEU A 109 -8.17 -3.13 -12.34
CA LEU A 109 -7.17 -4.19 -12.55
C LEU A 109 -7.66 -5.17 -13.63
N GLN A 110 -6.87 -5.33 -14.69
CA GLN A 110 -7.17 -6.20 -15.84
C GLN A 110 -6.42 -7.52 -15.80
N GLY A 111 -5.25 -7.54 -15.14
CA GLY A 111 -4.41 -8.72 -15.10
C GLY A 111 -3.02 -8.45 -14.55
N ILE A 112 -2.23 -9.51 -14.47
CA ILE A 112 -0.84 -9.49 -14.04
C ILE A 112 0.01 -10.24 -15.07
N THR A 113 1.05 -9.59 -15.59
CA THR A 113 2.05 -10.28 -16.40
C THR A 113 3.25 -10.65 -15.53
N ILE A 114 3.59 -11.93 -15.49
CA ILE A 114 4.78 -12.47 -14.85
C ILE A 114 5.92 -12.40 -15.87
N ASN A 115 6.92 -11.54 -15.62
CA ASN A 115 8.01 -11.26 -16.55
C ASN A 115 9.15 -12.29 -16.39
N SER A 116 8.88 -13.54 -16.70
CA SER A 116 9.89 -14.58 -16.71
C SER A 116 10.75 -14.49 -17.99
N LYS A 117 12.05 -14.69 -17.85
CA LYS A 117 13.02 -14.57 -18.97
C LYS A 117 12.69 -15.50 -20.16
N ASN A 118 12.20 -16.69 -19.86
CA ASN A 118 12.01 -17.72 -20.87
C ASN A 118 10.56 -17.87 -21.32
N ASN A 119 9.61 -17.50 -20.49
CA ASN A 119 8.19 -17.70 -20.79
C ASN A 119 7.33 -16.69 -19.99
N PRO A 120 7.16 -15.46 -20.50
CA PRO A 120 6.27 -14.50 -19.86
C PRO A 120 4.83 -15.05 -19.87
N LYS A 121 4.18 -15.01 -18.70
CA LYS A 121 2.81 -15.50 -18.51
C LYS A 121 1.92 -14.34 -18.08
N THR A 122 0.76 -14.20 -18.72
CA THR A 122 -0.25 -13.24 -18.30
C THR A 122 -1.40 -13.96 -17.61
N LEU A 123 -1.72 -13.55 -16.40
CA LEU A 123 -2.92 -13.89 -15.66
C LEU A 123 -3.95 -12.82 -16.00
N ASN A 124 -5.03 -13.19 -16.68
CA ASN A 124 -6.12 -12.28 -17.00
C ASN A 124 -7.13 -12.15 -15.83
N LYS A 125 -8.20 -11.36 -15.98
CA LYS A 125 -9.23 -11.18 -14.95
C LYS A 125 -9.76 -12.51 -14.41
N GLN A 126 -10.13 -13.43 -15.31
CA GLN A 126 -10.69 -14.74 -14.94
C GLN A 126 -9.70 -15.60 -14.17
N ASP A 127 -8.42 -15.56 -14.56
CA ASP A 127 -7.36 -16.30 -13.85
C ASP A 127 -7.22 -15.78 -12.42
N LEU A 128 -7.24 -14.44 -12.24
CA LEU A 128 -7.13 -13.80 -10.93
C LEU A 128 -8.36 -14.10 -10.04
N GLU A 129 -9.56 -14.07 -10.61
CA GLU A 129 -10.80 -14.44 -9.90
C GLU A 129 -10.79 -15.93 -9.49
N ASN A 130 -10.31 -16.82 -10.35
CA ASN A 130 -10.14 -18.23 -10.04
C ASN A 130 -9.10 -18.47 -8.92
N MET A 131 -8.14 -17.54 -8.75
CA MET A 131 -7.18 -17.55 -7.64
C MET A 131 -7.76 -16.93 -6.35
N GLY A 132 -9.05 -16.59 -6.34
CA GLY A 132 -9.78 -16.10 -5.16
C GLY A 132 -9.74 -14.57 -4.96
N LEU A 133 -9.32 -13.79 -5.98
CA LEU A 133 -9.32 -12.33 -5.86
C LEU A 133 -10.68 -11.73 -6.24
N ASN A 134 -11.18 -10.80 -5.44
CA ASN A 134 -12.23 -9.89 -5.84
C ASN A 134 -11.60 -8.66 -6.49
N LEU A 135 -11.59 -8.58 -7.81
CA LEU A 135 -10.85 -7.55 -8.55
C LEU A 135 -11.28 -6.12 -8.23
N LYS A 136 -12.53 -5.90 -7.82
CA LYS A 136 -13.05 -4.58 -7.42
C LYS A 136 -12.31 -4.02 -6.20
N ASP A 137 -11.76 -4.87 -5.34
CA ASP A 137 -11.01 -4.45 -4.15
C ASP A 137 -9.64 -3.86 -4.51
N TYR A 138 -9.19 -4.07 -5.73
CA TYR A 138 -7.88 -3.61 -6.23
C TYR A 138 -7.99 -2.50 -7.28
N ASN A 139 -9.18 -1.94 -7.48
CA ASN A 139 -9.37 -0.75 -8.28
C ASN A 139 -8.75 0.46 -7.59
N VAL A 140 -8.19 1.36 -8.39
CA VAL A 140 -7.61 2.61 -7.89
C VAL A 140 -8.37 3.79 -8.47
N THR A 141 -8.82 4.69 -7.60
CA THR A 141 -9.54 5.91 -7.98
C THR A 141 -8.55 7.06 -8.07
N GLN A 142 -8.55 7.76 -9.18
CA GLN A 142 -7.82 9.00 -9.34
C GLN A 142 -8.78 10.17 -9.15
N GLU A 143 -8.53 10.97 -8.12
CA GLU A 143 -9.35 12.14 -7.77
C GLU A 143 -8.81 13.38 -8.46
N CYS A 144 -9.74 14.21 -8.99
CA CYS A 144 -9.42 15.55 -9.45
C CYS A 144 -9.24 16.46 -8.24
N ILE A 145 -8.24 17.33 -8.25
CA ILE A 145 -8.20 18.47 -7.35
C ILE A 145 -9.17 19.50 -7.92
N ILE A 146 -10.36 19.59 -7.35
CA ILE A 146 -11.26 20.70 -7.65
C ILE A 146 -10.67 21.90 -6.90
N GLU A 147 -9.91 22.74 -7.62
CA GLU A 147 -9.56 24.06 -7.07
C GLU A 147 -10.87 24.80 -6.78
N ASP A 148 -11.05 25.19 -5.53
CA ASP A 148 -12.22 25.94 -5.09
C ASP A 148 -12.27 27.26 -5.88
N ILE A 149 -13.19 27.34 -6.85
CA ILE A 149 -13.38 28.51 -7.72
C ILE A 149 -13.79 29.75 -6.91
N THR A 150 -14.12 29.59 -5.63
CA THR A 150 -14.48 30.70 -4.73
C THR A 150 -13.32 31.64 -4.41
N SER A 151 -12.07 31.26 -4.69
CA SER A 151 -10.90 32.13 -4.49
C SER A 151 -10.63 33.12 -5.62
N ARG A 152 -11.31 33.02 -6.78
CA ARG A 152 -11.25 34.03 -7.86
C ARG A 152 -12.11 35.24 -7.55
N LYS A 153 -11.77 36.00 -6.50
CA LYS A 153 -12.40 37.29 -6.20
C LYS A 153 -11.97 38.45 -7.11
N ASP A 154 -11.25 38.20 -8.19
CA ASP A 154 -10.67 39.29 -9.01
C ASP A 154 -11.20 39.39 -10.44
N VAL A 155 -12.44 38.95 -10.74
CA VAL A 155 -13.01 39.07 -12.10
C VAL A 155 -14.06 40.20 -12.21
N ASN A 156 -14.15 41.14 -11.28
CA ASN A 156 -15.00 42.32 -11.40
C ASN A 156 -14.20 43.62 -11.25
N LYS A 157 -13.27 43.88 -12.17
CA LYS A 157 -12.71 45.20 -12.41
C LYS A 157 -12.44 45.38 -13.92
N TYR A 158 -13.52 45.57 -14.66
CA TYR A 158 -13.52 46.40 -15.91
C TYR A 158 -14.96 46.84 -16.18
#